data_f29fcc5034a902cdca01a43015dc502a
#
_entry.id   f29fcc5034a902cdca01a43015dc502a
#
_cell.length_a   1.000
_cell.length_b   1.000
_cell.length_c   1.000
_cell.angle_alpha   90.00
_cell.angle_beta   90.00
_cell.angle_gamma   90.00
#
_symmetry.space_group_name_H-M   'P 1'
#
loop_
_entity.id
_entity.type
_entity.pdbx_description
1 polymer ?
#
loop_
_entity_poly.entity_id
_entity_poly.type
_entity_poly.pdbx_seq_one_letter_code
_entity_poly.pdbx_strand_id
1 'polypeptide(L)'
;MTHNGHLDARTLHARLTHPVIDADGHWLEYGPVMREEFRRIGGEAAVEGLALASQRVPSSLKLTVAERARRRVGQEAFWSSPCENVLDRATAMLPRLMYERLPDLGIDFAVVYPTAGLSYHRMQDTRLRRAICRAYNVFAADQFRGLEDRVIPAAIIPMYTPEEAIEEIEFAA
;
A
#
# COMPACT_ATOMS: atom_id res chain seq x y z
N MET A 1 -33.03 -14.89 -12.59
CA MET A 1 -31.73 -14.33 -13.06
C MET A 1 -30.74 -15.46 -12.97
N THR A 2 -30.31 -16.00 -14.10
CA THR A 2 -29.38 -17.13 -14.17
C THR A 2 -28.00 -16.67 -13.72
N HIS A 3 -27.57 -17.09 -12.55
CA HIS A 3 -26.16 -17.02 -12.18
C HIS A 3 -25.38 -17.84 -13.21
N ASN A 4 -24.61 -17.17 -14.05
CA ASN A 4 -23.54 -17.81 -14.81
C ASN A 4 -22.73 -18.63 -13.80
N GLY A 5 -22.47 -19.92 -14.10
CA GLY A 5 -21.84 -20.89 -13.21
C GLY A 5 -20.38 -20.60 -12.85
N HIS A 6 -20.08 -19.35 -12.50
CA HIS A 6 -18.80 -18.96 -11.93
C HIS A 6 -18.77 -19.37 -10.46
N LEU A 7 -17.86 -20.25 -10.10
CA LEU A 7 -17.56 -20.59 -8.73
C LEU A 7 -16.94 -19.35 -8.06
N ASP A 8 -17.34 -19.08 -6.82
CA ASP A 8 -16.66 -18.05 -6.00
C ASP A 8 -15.25 -18.49 -5.59
N ALA A 9 -14.42 -17.54 -5.19
CA ALA A 9 -13.03 -17.78 -4.85
C ALA A 9 -12.87 -18.77 -3.70
N ARG A 10 -13.74 -18.72 -2.68
CA ARG A 10 -13.72 -19.66 -1.54
C ARG A 10 -14.00 -21.09 -2.00
N THR A 11 -14.97 -21.28 -2.88
CA THR A 11 -15.31 -22.60 -3.45
C THR A 11 -14.19 -23.14 -4.32
N LEU A 12 -13.51 -22.29 -5.08
CA LEU A 12 -12.33 -22.68 -5.87
C LEU A 12 -11.17 -23.05 -4.95
N HIS A 13 -10.89 -22.22 -3.95
CA HIS A 13 -9.83 -22.44 -2.98
C HIS A 13 -9.98 -23.80 -2.26
N ALA A 14 -11.21 -24.16 -1.85
CA ALA A 14 -11.47 -25.43 -1.18
C ALA A 14 -11.13 -26.70 -2.01
N ARG A 15 -10.85 -26.54 -3.31
CA ARG A 15 -10.41 -27.64 -4.21
C ARG A 15 -8.90 -27.73 -4.35
N LEU A 16 -8.16 -26.76 -3.83
CA LEU A 16 -6.69 -26.74 -3.87
C LEU A 16 -6.14 -27.61 -2.75
N THR A 17 -4.98 -28.21 -3.01
CA THR A 17 -4.23 -29.04 -2.05
C THR A 17 -3.00 -28.31 -1.48
N HIS A 18 -2.86 -27.03 -1.80
CA HIS A 18 -1.74 -26.17 -1.38
C HIS A 18 -2.28 -24.80 -1.01
N PRO A 19 -1.57 -24.02 -0.19
CA PRO A 19 -1.96 -22.66 0.15
C PRO A 19 -1.85 -21.73 -1.06
N VAL A 20 -2.67 -20.68 -1.05
CA VAL A 20 -2.60 -19.57 -1.99
C VAL A 20 -1.95 -18.38 -1.29
N ILE A 21 -0.81 -17.94 -1.81
CA ILE A 21 -0.06 -16.81 -1.29
C ILE A 21 -0.11 -15.68 -2.32
N ASP A 22 -0.69 -14.55 -1.94
CA ASP A 22 -0.61 -13.31 -2.71
C ASP A 22 0.69 -12.58 -2.35
N ALA A 23 1.60 -12.47 -3.32
CA ALA A 23 2.89 -11.80 -3.15
C ALA A 23 2.97 -10.45 -3.87
N ASP A 24 1.83 -9.90 -4.32
CA ASP A 24 1.74 -8.62 -5.04
C ASP A 24 0.50 -7.81 -4.62
N GLY A 25 0.02 -8.05 -3.41
CA GLY A 25 -1.05 -7.28 -2.80
C GLY A 25 -0.65 -5.82 -2.54
N HIS A 26 -1.61 -4.92 -2.54
CA HIS A 26 -1.37 -3.51 -2.22
C HIS A 26 -2.26 -3.04 -1.07
N TRP A 27 -1.66 -2.30 -0.15
CA TRP A 27 -2.36 -1.57 0.89
C TRP A 27 -2.54 -0.10 0.46
N LEU A 28 -3.75 0.42 0.58
CA LEU A 28 -4.07 1.82 0.33
C LEU A 28 -4.05 2.59 1.65
N GLU A 29 -2.95 3.22 1.95
CA GLU A 29 -2.76 3.94 3.19
C GLU A 29 -3.73 5.13 3.32
N TYR A 30 -4.34 5.28 4.49
CA TYR A 30 -5.24 6.40 4.76
C TYR A 30 -4.47 7.67 5.12
N GLY A 31 -4.35 8.56 4.16
CA GLY A 31 -3.51 9.75 4.21
C GLY A 31 -3.62 10.64 5.45
N PRO A 32 -4.82 10.95 5.97
CA PRO A 32 -4.96 11.74 7.20
C PRO A 32 -4.29 11.10 8.42
N VAL A 33 -4.53 9.81 8.67
CA VAL A 33 -3.89 9.06 9.77
C VAL A 33 -2.39 8.95 9.54
N MET A 34 -1.97 8.62 8.34
CA MET A 34 -0.55 8.51 7.99
C MET A 34 0.22 9.81 8.27
N ARG A 35 -0.35 10.98 7.97
CA ARG A 35 0.30 12.27 8.25
C ARG A 35 0.50 12.52 9.74
N GLU A 36 -0.49 12.20 10.56
CA GLU A 36 -0.42 12.36 12.02
C GLU A 36 0.62 11.43 12.63
N GLU A 37 0.60 10.17 12.24
CA GLU A 37 1.54 9.16 12.69
C GLU A 37 2.97 9.46 12.24
N PHE A 38 3.17 9.92 11.00
CA PHE A 38 4.50 10.30 10.51
C PHE A 38 5.09 11.46 11.32
N ARG A 39 4.26 12.42 11.74
CA ARG A 39 4.72 13.49 12.66
C ARG A 39 5.15 12.92 14.00
N ARG A 40 4.38 12.00 14.56
CA ARG A 40 4.69 11.34 15.83
C ARG A 40 5.98 10.53 15.77
N ILE A 41 6.18 9.77 14.69
CA ILE A 41 7.30 8.83 14.53
C ILE A 41 8.58 9.53 14.08
N GLY A 42 8.52 10.28 12.99
CA GLY A 42 9.68 10.87 12.29
C GLY A 42 9.76 12.39 12.35
N GLY A 43 8.90 13.04 13.13
CA GLY A 43 8.87 14.49 13.28
C GLY A 43 8.57 15.23 11.98
N GLU A 44 8.94 16.51 11.92
CA GLU A 44 8.66 17.38 10.78
C GLU A 44 9.39 16.93 9.51
N ALA A 45 10.54 16.25 9.61
CA ALA A 45 11.24 15.72 8.43
C ALA A 45 10.41 14.67 7.69
N ALA A 46 9.72 13.76 8.40
CA ALA A 46 8.84 12.77 7.79
C ALA A 46 7.61 13.43 7.15
N VAL A 47 7.04 14.44 7.78
CA VAL A 47 5.89 15.20 7.24
C VAL A 47 6.29 16.01 6.00
N GLU A 48 7.46 16.64 6.01
CA GLU A 48 8.01 17.35 4.86
C GLU A 48 8.24 16.38 3.68
N GLY A 49 8.85 15.23 3.96
CA GLY A 49 9.03 14.16 2.98
C GLY A 49 7.71 13.68 2.38
N LEU A 50 6.70 13.46 3.20
CA LEU A 50 5.36 13.08 2.77
C LEU A 50 4.71 14.15 1.88
N ALA A 51 4.83 15.42 2.24
CA ALA A 51 4.31 16.54 1.45
C ALA A 51 4.97 16.62 0.07
N LEU A 52 6.31 16.47 0.00
CA LEU A 52 7.05 16.46 -1.26
C LEU A 52 6.73 15.24 -2.12
N ALA A 53 6.61 14.06 -1.54
CA ALA A 53 6.21 12.85 -2.26
C ALA A 53 4.81 12.99 -2.87
N SER A 54 3.86 13.56 -2.12
CA SER A 54 2.48 13.78 -2.56
C SER A 54 2.36 14.80 -3.71
N GLN A 55 3.28 15.75 -3.82
CA GLN A 55 3.29 16.74 -4.93
C GLN A 55 3.67 16.11 -6.27
N ARG A 56 4.40 15.00 -6.26
CA ARG A 56 4.86 14.32 -7.48
C ARG A 56 3.80 13.44 -8.13
N VAL A 57 2.73 13.14 -7.43
CA VAL A 57 1.57 12.45 -8.01
C VAL A 57 0.70 13.52 -8.65
N PRO A 58 0.75 13.71 -9.99
CA PRO A 58 -0.21 14.59 -10.64
C PRO A 58 -1.58 14.04 -10.31
N SER A 59 -2.43 14.86 -9.71
CA SER A 59 -3.80 14.45 -9.41
C SER A 59 -4.55 14.33 -10.75
N SER A 60 -4.36 13.19 -11.41
CA SER A 60 -5.11 12.84 -12.62
C SER A 60 -6.61 12.85 -12.36
N LEU A 61 -7.02 12.67 -11.11
CA LEU A 61 -8.40 12.81 -10.63
C LEU A 61 -8.99 14.21 -10.83
N LYS A 62 -8.15 15.25 -10.84
CA LYS A 62 -8.58 16.64 -11.08
C LYS A 62 -8.67 16.99 -12.57
N LEU A 63 -8.17 16.14 -13.44
CA LEU A 63 -8.18 16.38 -14.88
C LEU A 63 -9.47 15.84 -15.49
N THR A 64 -10.09 16.62 -16.37
CA THR A 64 -11.17 16.12 -17.22
C THR A 64 -10.66 15.03 -18.17
N VAL A 65 -11.56 14.23 -18.72
CA VAL A 65 -11.23 13.21 -19.72
C VAL A 65 -10.47 13.82 -20.92
N ALA A 66 -10.93 14.99 -21.38
CA ALA A 66 -10.29 15.70 -22.50
C ALA A 66 -8.87 16.19 -22.15
N GLU A 67 -8.65 16.63 -20.92
CA GLU A 67 -7.31 17.04 -20.46
C GLU A 67 -6.37 15.85 -20.32
N ARG A 68 -6.85 14.72 -19.78
CA ARG A 68 -6.06 13.47 -19.71
C ARG A 68 -5.65 13.02 -21.12
N ALA A 69 -6.58 13.02 -22.06
CA ALA A 69 -6.29 12.65 -23.45
C ALA A 69 -5.23 13.58 -24.09
N ARG A 70 -5.36 14.91 -23.92
CA ARG A 70 -4.38 15.88 -24.43
C ARG A 70 -3.00 15.71 -23.82
N ARG A 71 -2.92 15.43 -22.52
CA ARG A 71 -1.66 15.26 -21.79
C ARG A 71 -1.07 13.86 -21.95
N ARG A 72 -1.76 12.97 -22.67
CA ARG A 72 -1.40 11.55 -22.78
C ARG A 72 -1.19 10.89 -21.42
N VAL A 73 -1.93 11.36 -20.41
CA VAL A 73 -2.00 10.70 -19.13
C VAL A 73 -2.87 9.46 -19.33
N GLY A 74 -2.29 8.31 -19.09
CA GLY A 74 -2.99 7.03 -19.23
C GLY A 74 -4.20 6.92 -18.31
N GLN A 75 -4.78 5.74 -18.25
CA GLN A 75 -5.86 5.43 -17.34
C GLN A 75 -5.43 5.78 -15.91
N GLU A 76 -6.35 6.33 -15.11
CA GLU A 76 -6.13 6.53 -13.68
C GLU A 76 -5.62 5.23 -13.07
N ALA A 77 -4.63 5.34 -12.18
CA ALA A 77 -4.19 4.19 -11.42
C ALA A 77 -5.42 3.56 -10.75
N PHE A 78 -5.63 2.27 -10.93
CA PHE A 78 -6.86 1.60 -10.50
C PHE A 78 -7.16 1.77 -9.02
N TRP A 79 -6.15 1.92 -8.18
CA TRP A 79 -6.29 2.16 -6.74
C TRP A 79 -6.69 3.60 -6.37
N SER A 80 -6.63 4.55 -7.29
CA SER A 80 -7.09 5.93 -7.08
C SER A 80 -8.45 6.22 -7.71
N SER A 81 -8.98 5.30 -8.52
CA SER A 81 -10.28 5.45 -9.17
C SER A 81 -11.44 5.21 -8.21
N PRO A 82 -12.61 5.82 -8.45
CA PRO A 82 -13.82 5.45 -7.73
C PRO A 82 -14.08 3.95 -7.87
N CYS A 83 -14.39 3.29 -6.76
CA CYS A 83 -14.73 1.88 -6.75
C CYS A 83 -16.24 1.70 -6.92
N GLU A 84 -16.65 0.71 -7.69
CA GLU A 84 -18.04 0.27 -7.75
C GLU A 84 -18.49 -0.34 -6.41
N ASN A 85 -17.54 -1.00 -5.73
CA ASN A 85 -17.79 -1.68 -4.47
C ASN A 85 -17.01 -1.00 -3.32
N VAL A 86 -17.74 -0.34 -2.44
CA VAL A 86 -17.19 0.35 -1.26
C VAL A 86 -16.50 -0.63 -0.30
N LEU A 87 -17.00 -1.86 -0.18
CA LEU A 87 -16.41 -2.87 0.71
C LEU A 87 -15.01 -3.28 0.22
N ASP A 88 -14.81 -3.46 -1.08
CA ASP A 88 -13.50 -3.80 -1.63
C ASP A 88 -12.51 -2.65 -1.46
N ARG A 89 -12.98 -1.40 -1.60
CA ARG A 89 -12.16 -0.23 -1.31
C ARG A 89 -11.74 -0.21 0.17
N ALA A 90 -12.68 -0.44 1.07
CA ALA A 90 -12.41 -0.49 2.50
C ALA A 90 -11.45 -1.64 2.85
N THR A 91 -11.59 -2.79 2.20
CA THR A 91 -10.68 -3.94 2.35
C THR A 91 -9.24 -3.56 2.01
N ALA A 92 -9.03 -2.86 0.91
CA ALA A 92 -7.70 -2.41 0.52
C ALA A 92 -7.12 -1.33 1.46
N MET A 93 -7.94 -0.64 2.25
CA MET A 93 -7.52 0.46 3.14
C MET A 93 -7.35 0.05 4.60
N LEU A 94 -8.11 -0.94 5.07
CA LEU A 94 -8.19 -1.32 6.48
C LEU A 94 -7.54 -2.70 6.70
N PRO A 95 -6.34 -2.77 7.29
CA PRO A 95 -5.61 -4.03 7.46
C PRO A 95 -6.42 -5.13 8.16
N ARG A 96 -7.18 -4.78 9.21
CA ARG A 96 -8.03 -5.72 9.92
C ARG A 96 -9.14 -6.30 9.03
N LEU A 97 -9.79 -5.47 8.23
CA LEU A 97 -10.82 -5.91 7.29
C LEU A 97 -10.21 -6.75 6.16
N MET A 98 -9.02 -6.39 5.68
CA MET A 98 -8.27 -7.20 4.71
C MET A 98 -8.01 -8.59 5.27
N TYR A 99 -7.45 -8.68 6.46
CA TYR A 99 -7.20 -9.95 7.17
C TYR A 99 -8.46 -10.82 7.28
N GLU A 100 -9.58 -10.23 7.68
CA GLU A 100 -10.86 -10.93 7.85
C GLU A 100 -11.43 -11.44 6.53
N ARG A 101 -11.13 -10.75 5.41
CA ARG A 101 -11.66 -11.08 4.08
C ARG A 101 -10.73 -11.92 3.20
N LEU A 102 -9.49 -12.17 3.58
CA LEU A 102 -8.60 -13.05 2.82
C LEU A 102 -9.24 -14.39 2.46
N PRO A 103 -9.95 -15.09 3.37
CA PRO A 103 -10.62 -16.35 3.02
C PRO A 103 -11.72 -16.19 1.96
N ASP A 104 -12.42 -15.05 1.92
CA ASP A 104 -13.45 -14.77 0.90
C ASP A 104 -12.83 -14.57 -0.49
N LEU A 105 -11.58 -14.11 -0.52
CA LEU A 105 -10.76 -13.93 -1.72
C LEU A 105 -10.03 -15.21 -2.13
N GLY A 106 -10.11 -16.27 -1.31
CA GLY A 106 -9.40 -17.53 -1.53
C GLY A 106 -7.89 -17.41 -1.31
N ILE A 107 -7.46 -16.52 -0.42
CA ILE A 107 -6.05 -16.25 -0.11
C ILE A 107 -5.77 -16.71 1.33
N ASP A 108 -4.71 -17.48 1.53
CA ASP A 108 -4.26 -17.93 2.84
C ASP A 108 -3.30 -16.96 3.49
N PHE A 109 -2.42 -16.35 2.68
CA PHE A 109 -1.42 -15.39 3.14
C PHE A 109 -1.18 -14.30 2.09
N ALA A 110 -1.00 -13.06 2.53
CA ALA A 110 -0.70 -11.94 1.65
C ALA A 110 0.53 -11.15 2.11
N VAL A 111 1.41 -10.83 1.17
CA VAL A 111 2.43 -9.78 1.32
C VAL A 111 1.87 -8.53 0.66
N VAL A 112 1.75 -7.43 1.40
CA VAL A 112 1.15 -6.20 0.88
C VAL A 112 2.19 -5.10 0.75
N TYR A 113 2.24 -4.52 -0.44
CA TYR A 113 3.14 -3.42 -0.77
C TYR A 113 2.51 -2.07 -0.45
N PRO A 114 3.34 -1.06 -0.16
CA PRO A 114 2.86 0.31 -0.04
C PRO A 114 2.27 0.79 -1.36
N THR A 115 1.27 1.66 -1.31
CA THR A 115 0.77 2.39 -2.48
C THR A 115 1.28 3.83 -2.47
N ALA A 116 1.03 4.59 -1.42
CA ALA A 116 1.58 5.93 -1.27
C ALA A 116 3.11 5.88 -1.12
N GLY A 117 3.62 4.87 -0.44
CA GLY A 117 5.04 4.68 -0.16
C GLY A 117 5.92 4.28 -1.35
N LEU A 118 5.34 3.87 -2.49
CA LEU A 118 6.08 3.39 -3.68
C LEU A 118 7.18 4.33 -4.20
N SER A 119 7.11 5.62 -3.88
CA SER A 119 8.09 6.60 -4.34
C SER A 119 9.03 7.14 -3.26
N TYR A 120 8.85 6.76 -1.98
CA TYR A 120 9.58 7.36 -0.87
C TYR A 120 11.09 7.10 -0.94
N HIS A 121 11.50 5.89 -1.34
CA HIS A 121 12.90 5.52 -1.52
C HIS A 121 13.61 6.33 -2.62
N ARG A 122 12.87 7.02 -3.51
CA ARG A 122 13.43 7.82 -4.62
C ARG A 122 13.69 9.27 -4.25
N MET A 123 13.42 9.68 -3.03
CA MET A 123 13.64 11.05 -2.58
C MET A 123 15.13 11.40 -2.58
N GLN A 124 15.49 12.53 -3.22
CA GLN A 124 16.91 12.92 -3.39
C GLN A 124 17.55 13.36 -2.07
N ASP A 125 16.81 14.12 -1.26
CA ASP A 125 17.28 14.57 0.05
C ASP A 125 17.42 13.37 1.00
N THR A 126 18.65 13.11 1.45
CA THR A 126 18.96 11.96 2.32
C THR A 126 18.23 12.03 3.67
N ARG A 127 18.14 13.22 4.28
CA ARG A 127 17.47 13.41 5.56
C ARG A 127 15.99 13.09 5.46
N LEU A 128 15.33 13.60 4.41
CA LEU A 128 13.91 13.38 4.20
C LEU A 128 13.63 11.93 3.77
N ARG A 129 14.46 11.35 2.91
CA ARG A 129 14.33 9.96 2.47
C ARG A 129 14.39 8.98 3.64
N ARG A 130 15.42 9.11 4.49
CA ARG A 130 15.58 8.25 5.66
C ARG A 130 14.41 8.43 6.65
N ALA A 131 14.03 9.67 6.92
CA ALA A 131 12.93 9.97 7.83
C ALA A 131 11.59 9.40 7.37
N ILE A 132 11.25 9.55 6.07
CA ILE A 132 9.96 9.08 5.53
C ILE A 132 9.92 7.56 5.39
N CYS A 133 11.01 6.90 4.97
CA CYS A 133 11.07 5.44 4.91
C CYS A 133 10.92 4.83 6.31
N ARG A 134 11.70 5.31 7.29
CA ARG A 134 11.61 4.87 8.68
C ARG A 134 10.21 5.09 9.25
N ALA A 135 9.62 6.27 9.07
CA ALA A 135 8.28 6.57 9.56
C ALA A 135 7.23 5.66 8.91
N TYR A 136 7.37 5.36 7.62
CA TYR A 136 6.49 4.42 6.94
C TYR A 136 6.60 3.00 7.52
N ASN A 137 7.81 2.50 7.70
CA ASN A 137 8.03 1.14 8.18
C ASN A 137 7.45 0.93 9.60
N VAL A 138 7.67 1.91 10.51
CA VAL A 138 7.05 1.88 11.83
C VAL A 138 5.52 1.95 11.74
N PHE A 139 5.00 2.86 10.92
CA PHE A 139 3.55 3.02 10.72
C PHE A 139 2.92 1.73 10.18
N ALA A 140 3.52 1.12 9.14
CA ALA A 140 3.03 -0.12 8.57
C ALA A 140 3.05 -1.27 9.59
N ALA A 141 4.15 -1.45 10.31
CA ALA A 141 4.25 -2.46 11.37
C ALA A 141 3.17 -2.27 12.45
N ASP A 142 2.90 -1.03 12.87
CA ASP A 142 1.85 -0.73 13.84
C ASP A 142 0.44 -1.05 13.29
N GLN A 143 0.18 -0.75 12.02
CA GLN A 143 -1.14 -1.00 11.39
C GLN A 143 -1.43 -2.48 11.18
N PHE A 144 -0.42 -3.31 10.97
CA PHE A 144 -0.57 -4.75 10.75
C PHE A 144 -0.29 -5.60 12.00
N ARG A 145 -0.02 -4.97 13.13
CA ARG A 145 0.28 -5.66 14.39
C ARG A 145 -0.81 -6.65 14.78
N GLY A 146 -0.41 -7.91 15.03
CA GLY A 146 -1.29 -9.01 15.40
C GLY A 146 -2.07 -9.60 14.21
N LEU A 147 -1.63 -9.32 12.97
CA LEU A 147 -2.19 -9.89 11.74
C LEU A 147 -1.16 -10.69 10.95
N GLU A 148 0.06 -10.81 11.48
CA GLU A 148 1.25 -11.32 10.79
C GLU A 148 1.16 -12.80 10.42
N ASP A 149 0.23 -13.53 11.00
CA ASP A 149 -0.05 -14.94 10.66
C ASP A 149 -0.69 -15.10 9.27
N ARG A 150 -1.27 -14.03 8.70
CA ARG A 150 -1.91 -14.05 7.37
C ARG A 150 -1.56 -12.90 6.45
N VAL A 151 -1.15 -11.76 6.99
CA VAL A 151 -0.82 -10.60 6.16
C VAL A 151 0.32 -9.82 6.75
N ILE A 152 1.32 -9.51 5.93
CA ILE A 152 2.47 -8.69 6.33
C ILE A 152 2.70 -7.56 5.34
N PRO A 153 3.05 -6.35 5.82
CA PRO A 153 3.47 -5.26 4.95
C PRO A 153 4.92 -5.41 4.52
N ALA A 154 5.21 -5.06 3.27
CA ALA A 154 6.58 -4.94 2.79
C ALA A 154 7.21 -3.64 3.29
N ALA A 155 8.43 -3.72 3.82
CA ALA A 155 9.19 -2.53 4.24
C ALA A 155 9.71 -1.74 3.03
N ILE A 156 9.82 -0.43 3.18
CA ILE A 156 10.45 0.47 2.21
C ILE A 156 11.92 0.66 2.60
N ILE A 157 12.81 0.19 1.75
CA ILE A 157 14.26 0.28 1.98
C ILE A 157 14.85 1.38 1.09
N PRO A 158 15.46 2.44 1.67
CA PRO A 158 16.21 3.42 0.89
C PRO A 158 17.50 2.76 0.38
N MET A 159 17.78 2.87 -0.93
CA MET A 159 18.91 2.19 -1.56
C MET A 159 19.83 3.15 -2.32
N TYR A 160 20.03 4.37 -1.79
CA TYR A 160 20.98 5.30 -2.38
C TYR A 160 22.43 4.97 -2.04
N THR A 161 22.65 4.45 -0.85
CA THR A 161 23.94 3.87 -0.44
C THR A 161 23.71 2.52 0.25
N PRO A 162 24.71 1.62 0.24
CA PRO A 162 24.62 0.35 0.95
C PRO A 162 24.34 0.55 2.46
N GLU A 163 24.94 1.57 3.06
CA GLU A 163 24.81 1.87 4.50
C GLU A 163 23.36 2.23 4.85
N GLU A 164 22.70 3.08 4.05
CA GLU A 164 21.29 3.40 4.25
C GLU A 164 20.40 2.15 4.17
N ALA A 165 20.67 1.28 3.18
CA ALA A 165 19.90 0.07 2.98
C ALA A 165 20.08 -0.91 4.15
N ILE A 166 21.31 -1.15 4.57
CA ILE A 166 21.65 -2.05 5.68
C ILE A 166 20.99 -1.58 6.97
N GLU A 167 21.15 -0.29 7.30
CA GLU A 167 20.57 0.29 8.52
C GLU A 167 19.04 0.14 8.57
N GLU A 168 18.36 0.32 7.43
CA GLU A 168 16.91 0.19 7.40
C GLU A 168 16.43 -1.27 7.37
N ILE A 169 17.17 -2.17 6.73
CA ILE A 169 16.90 -3.62 6.77
C ILE A 169 17.05 -4.14 8.19
N GLU A 170 18.16 -3.82 8.87
CA GLU A 170 18.40 -4.25 10.26
C GLU A 170 17.35 -3.72 11.23
N PHE A 171 16.80 -2.53 10.94
CA PHE A 171 15.71 -1.96 11.74
C PHE A 171 14.37 -2.64 11.49
N ALA A 172 14.05 -3.00 10.23
CA ALA A 172 12.76 -3.52 9.84
C ALA A 172 12.60 -5.04 10.01
N ALA A 173 13.72 -5.75 10.18
CA ALA A 173 13.75 -7.21 10.40
C ALA A 173 13.43 -7.57 11.86
#